data_62bf9f9122558e61b036f51a3b0fba7c
#
_entry.id   62bf9f9122558e61b036f51a3b0fba7c
#
_cell.length_a   1.000
_cell.length_b   1.000
_cell.length_c   1.000
_cell.angle_alpha   90.00
_cell.angle_beta   90.00
_cell.angle_gamma   90.00
#
_symmetry.space_group_name_H-M   'P 1'
#
loop_
_entity.id
_entity.type
_entity.pdbx_description
1 polymer ?
#
loop_
_entity_poly.entity_id
_entity_poly.type
_entity_poly.pdbx_seq_one_letter_code
_entity_poly.pdbx_strand_id
1 'polypeptide(L)'
;MQIQVTAAIFRRNDQYLICQRAHDDALPLLWEFPGGKMEDGETLEECIIRECREELSVDIRVLGEFGRTRYPHAGNELIFTFFCAEIIGGEISVNVHEQVKWVS
;
A
#
# COMPACT_ATOMS: atom_id res chain seq x y z
N MET A 1 6.84 -10.82 -17.76
CA MET A 1 5.41 -10.62 -17.32
C MET A 1 5.32 -9.38 -16.48
N GLN A 2 4.27 -8.61 -16.66
CA GLN A 2 4.01 -7.42 -15.86
C GLN A 2 3.11 -7.76 -14.67
N ILE A 3 3.48 -7.26 -13.50
CA ILE A 3 2.72 -7.46 -12.27
C ILE A 3 2.31 -6.09 -11.75
N GLN A 4 1.01 -5.87 -11.60
CA GLN A 4 0.48 -4.60 -11.08
C GLN A 4 0.48 -4.62 -9.56
N VAL A 5 1.05 -3.57 -8.96
CA VAL A 5 1.13 -3.40 -7.51
C VAL A 5 0.60 -2.02 -7.17
N THR A 6 -0.17 -1.91 -6.11
CA THR A 6 -0.70 -0.64 -5.64
C THR A 6 -0.08 -0.24 -4.31
N ALA A 7 -0.04 1.05 -4.05
CA ALA A 7 0.38 1.58 -2.76
C ALA A 7 -0.45 2.84 -2.44
N ALA A 8 -0.77 3.03 -1.16
CA ALA A 8 -1.56 4.17 -0.71
C ALA A 8 -0.68 5.17 0.03
N ILE A 9 -0.82 6.43 -0.32
CA ILE A 9 -0.17 7.55 0.35
C ILE A 9 -1.23 8.27 1.18
N PHE A 10 -1.14 8.11 2.50
CA PHE A 10 -2.00 8.82 3.44
C PHE A 10 -1.22 9.98 4.03
N ARG A 11 -1.78 11.17 3.96
CA ARG A 11 -1.17 12.37 4.55
C ARG A 11 -2.07 12.91 5.66
N ARG A 12 -1.46 13.23 6.80
CA ARG A 12 -2.15 13.85 7.93
C ARG A 12 -1.20 14.84 8.59
N ASN A 13 -1.54 16.12 8.60
CA ASN A 13 -0.74 17.17 9.25
C ASN A 13 0.74 17.11 8.86
N ASP A 14 1.04 17.05 7.56
CA ASP A 14 2.38 16.97 7.00
C ASP A 14 3.14 15.69 7.35
N GLN A 15 2.44 14.68 7.85
CA GLN A 15 3.00 13.35 8.08
C GLN A 15 2.41 12.34 7.11
N TYR A 16 3.17 11.28 6.85
CA TYR A 16 2.77 10.19 5.96
C TYR A 16 2.78 8.88 6.72
N LEU A 17 1.82 8.01 6.42
CA LEU A 17 1.73 6.70 7.03
C LEU A 17 2.68 5.73 6.33
N ILE A 18 3.59 5.12 7.07
CA ILE A 18 4.46 4.05 6.56
C ILE A 18 4.33 2.81 7.42
N CYS A 19 4.62 1.68 6.79
CA CYS A 19 4.48 0.36 7.39
C CYS A 19 5.81 -0.37 7.31
N GLN A 20 6.22 -1.01 8.40
CA GLN A 20 7.42 -1.82 8.40
C GLN A 20 7.08 -3.28 8.08
N ARG A 21 7.74 -3.84 7.08
CA ARG A 21 7.53 -5.23 6.67
C ARG A 21 7.87 -6.18 7.82
N ALA A 22 7.14 -7.28 7.90
CA ALA A 22 7.32 -8.26 8.97
C ALA A 22 8.70 -8.90 8.92
N HIS A 23 9.19 -9.37 10.06
CA HIS A 23 10.53 -9.97 10.19
C HIS A 23 10.68 -11.27 9.40
N ASP A 24 9.59 -11.94 9.06
CA ASP A 24 9.56 -13.16 8.27
C ASP A 24 9.21 -12.93 6.79
N ASP A 25 9.17 -11.69 6.36
CA ASP A 25 8.88 -11.32 4.99
C ASP A 25 10.12 -11.47 4.09
N ALA A 26 9.93 -11.44 2.77
CA ALA A 26 11.00 -11.57 1.78
C ALA A 26 12.02 -10.42 1.86
N LEU A 27 11.59 -9.22 2.23
CA LEU A 27 12.47 -8.06 2.46
C LEU A 27 12.17 -7.55 3.87
N PRO A 28 12.67 -8.26 4.91
CA PRO A 28 12.24 -8.02 6.27
C PRO A 28 12.63 -6.65 6.80
N LEU A 29 11.74 -6.08 7.61
CA LEU A 29 11.94 -4.83 8.35
C LEU A 29 12.17 -3.57 7.51
N LEU A 30 12.01 -3.63 6.18
CA LEU A 30 12.03 -2.43 5.35
C LEU A 30 10.69 -1.68 5.50
N TRP A 31 10.77 -0.37 5.36
CA TRP A 31 9.59 0.49 5.46
C TRP A 31 8.98 0.73 4.08
N GLU A 32 7.66 0.75 4.00
CA GLU A 32 6.92 0.89 2.76
C GLU A 32 5.59 1.60 2.98
N PHE A 33 4.97 2.05 1.90
CA PHE A 33 3.58 2.45 1.93
C PHE A 33 2.70 1.20 1.90
N PRO A 34 1.52 1.19 2.56
CA PRO A 34 0.64 0.03 2.52
C PRO A 34 0.09 -0.20 1.11
N GLY A 35 -0.10 -1.46 0.76
CA GLY A 35 -0.64 -1.85 -0.54
C GLY A 35 -0.25 -3.26 -0.91
N GLY A 36 -0.45 -3.64 -2.15
CA GLY A 36 -0.11 -4.98 -2.60
C GLY A 36 -0.48 -5.24 -4.05
N LYS A 37 -0.39 -6.50 -4.44
CA LYS A 37 -0.59 -6.93 -5.82
C LYS A 37 -2.07 -6.98 -6.19
N MET A 38 -2.35 -6.55 -7.41
CA MET A 38 -3.69 -6.62 -7.99
C MET A 38 -4.08 -8.07 -8.23
N GLU A 39 -5.30 -8.42 -7.86
CA GLU A 39 -5.89 -9.73 -8.13
C GLU A 39 -6.70 -9.68 -9.43
N ASP A 40 -6.94 -10.84 -10.04
CA ASP A 40 -7.71 -10.93 -11.26
C ASP A 40 -9.13 -10.39 -11.05
N GLY A 41 -9.57 -9.58 -12.01
CA GLY A 41 -10.92 -9.00 -11.97
C GLY A 41 -11.03 -7.72 -11.16
N GLU A 42 -9.97 -7.27 -10.48
CA GLU A 42 -9.97 -5.99 -9.77
C GLU A 42 -9.48 -4.86 -10.67
N THR A 43 -9.99 -3.66 -10.43
CA THR A 43 -9.32 -2.44 -10.89
C THR A 43 -8.19 -2.10 -9.91
N LEU A 44 -7.29 -1.20 -10.30
CA LEU A 44 -6.24 -0.73 -9.40
C LEU A 44 -6.81 -0.06 -8.16
N GLU A 45 -7.89 0.71 -8.30
CA GLU A 45 -8.54 1.35 -7.15
C GLU A 45 -9.17 0.33 -6.22
N GLU A 46 -9.84 -0.68 -6.75
CA GLU A 46 -10.39 -1.77 -5.94
C GLU A 46 -9.30 -2.52 -5.19
N CYS A 47 -8.16 -2.72 -5.85
CA CYS A 47 -7.01 -3.37 -5.24
C CYS A 47 -6.54 -2.62 -4.00
N ILE A 48 -6.30 -1.31 -4.12
CA ILE A 48 -5.78 -0.54 -2.97
C ILE A 48 -6.80 -0.44 -1.84
N ILE A 49 -8.08 -0.37 -2.17
CA ILE A 49 -9.15 -0.38 -1.16
C ILE A 49 -9.15 -1.69 -0.39
N ARG A 50 -9.06 -2.81 -1.11
CA ARG A 50 -9.00 -4.14 -0.49
C ARG A 50 -7.76 -4.32 0.37
N GLU A 51 -6.59 -3.95 -0.17
CA GLU A 51 -5.32 -4.10 0.55
C GLU A 51 -5.30 -3.31 1.85
N CYS A 52 -5.80 -2.09 1.85
CA CYS A 52 -5.85 -1.28 3.07
C CYS A 52 -6.82 -1.85 4.10
N ARG A 53 -7.92 -2.46 3.66
CA ARG A 53 -8.84 -3.14 4.57
C ARG A 53 -8.19 -4.38 5.19
N GLU A 54 -7.49 -5.17 4.39
CA GLU A 54 -6.81 -6.37 4.88
C GLU A 54 -5.64 -6.04 5.80
N GLU A 55 -4.80 -5.09 5.41
CA GLU A 55 -3.56 -4.79 6.13
C GLU A 55 -3.74 -3.90 7.34
N LEU A 56 -4.66 -2.95 7.29
CA LEU A 56 -4.82 -1.91 8.30
C LEU A 56 -6.21 -1.86 8.94
N SER A 57 -7.17 -2.64 8.46
CA SER A 57 -8.56 -2.63 8.93
C SER A 57 -9.24 -1.27 8.75
N VAL A 58 -8.90 -0.55 7.71
CA VAL A 58 -9.48 0.77 7.44
C VAL A 58 -10.21 0.79 6.10
N ASP A 59 -11.24 1.61 6.03
CA ASP A 59 -11.91 1.96 4.79
C ASP A 59 -11.34 3.27 4.28
N ILE A 60 -11.06 3.33 2.99
CA ILE A 60 -10.39 4.48 2.39
C ILE A 60 -11.21 5.04 1.23
N ARG A 61 -10.97 6.32 0.94
CA ARG A 61 -11.40 6.95 -0.29
C ARG A 61 -10.15 7.28 -1.11
N VAL A 62 -10.13 6.84 -2.37
CA VAL A 62 -9.05 7.17 -3.30
C VAL A 62 -9.29 8.59 -3.81
N LEU A 63 -8.29 9.45 -3.62
CA LEU A 63 -8.35 10.85 -4.04
C LEU A 63 -7.83 11.05 -5.45
N GLY A 64 -6.87 10.21 -5.88
CA GLY A 64 -6.31 10.28 -7.21
C GLY A 64 -4.98 9.56 -7.30
N GLU A 65 -4.52 9.36 -8.51
CA GLU A 65 -3.23 8.74 -8.76
C GLU A 65 -2.12 9.77 -8.54
N PHE A 66 -1.15 9.43 -7.68
CA PHE A 66 0.04 10.26 -7.46
C PHE A 66 1.08 10.05 -8.56
N GLY A 67 1.31 8.80 -8.95
CA GLY A 67 2.30 8.47 -9.97
C GLY A 67 2.49 6.97 -10.13
N ARG A 68 3.33 6.61 -11.09
CA ARG A 68 3.66 5.20 -11.38
C ARG A 68 5.16 5.07 -11.55
N THR A 69 5.67 3.88 -11.22
CA THR A 69 7.06 3.55 -11.50
C THR A 69 7.17 2.07 -11.87
N ARG A 70 8.26 1.73 -12.54
CA ARG A 70 8.55 0.36 -12.96
C ARG A 70 9.78 -0.13 -12.23
N TYR A 71 9.76 -1.40 -11.85
CA TYR A 71 10.86 -2.01 -11.16
C TYR A 71 11.04 -3.45 -11.64
N PRO A 72 12.17 -3.80 -12.26
CA PRO A 72 12.44 -5.18 -12.67
C PRO A 72 12.76 -6.03 -11.44
N HIS A 73 12.13 -7.19 -11.34
CA HIS A 73 12.34 -8.09 -10.21
C HIS A 73 12.06 -9.54 -10.61
N ALA A 74 13.04 -10.42 -10.41
CA ALA A 74 12.92 -11.86 -10.61
C ALA A 74 12.35 -12.24 -11.98
N GLY A 75 12.82 -11.57 -13.05
CA GLY A 75 12.38 -11.83 -14.42
C GLY A 75 11.03 -11.20 -14.79
N ASN A 76 10.40 -10.50 -13.86
CA ASN A 76 9.15 -9.79 -14.08
C ASN A 76 9.38 -8.28 -14.04
N GLU A 77 8.39 -7.54 -14.53
CA GLU A 77 8.34 -6.09 -14.39
C GLU A 77 7.22 -5.75 -13.42
N LEU A 78 7.56 -5.17 -12.28
CA LEU A 78 6.58 -4.67 -11.32
C LEU A 78 6.19 -3.25 -11.70
N ILE A 79 4.89 -3.02 -11.84
CA ILE A 79 4.38 -1.68 -12.12
C ILE A 79 3.65 -1.20 -10.88
N PHE A 80 4.26 -0.22 -10.19
CA PHE A 80 3.69 0.37 -8.98
C PHE A 80 2.84 1.56 -9.34
N THR A 81 1.61 1.57 -8.88
CA THR A 81 0.73 2.73 -8.96
C THR A 81 0.49 3.24 -7.54
N PHE A 82 0.86 4.49 -7.30
CA PHE A 82 0.70 5.15 -6.01
C PHE A 82 -0.55 6.01 -6.05
N PHE A 83 -1.43 5.82 -5.08
CA PHE A 83 -2.65 6.59 -4.94
C PHE A 83 -2.60 7.46 -3.70
N CYS A 84 -2.99 8.73 -3.85
CA CYS A 84 -3.32 9.55 -2.69
C CYS A 84 -4.67 9.10 -2.20
N ALA A 85 -4.80 8.89 -0.89
CA ALA A 85 -6.03 8.39 -0.29
C ALA A 85 -6.24 8.96 1.10
N GLU A 86 -7.47 8.87 1.58
CA GLU A 86 -7.80 9.26 2.95
C GLU A 86 -8.57 8.14 3.64
N ILE A 87 -8.37 8.02 4.94
CA ILE A 87 -9.09 7.05 5.77
C ILE A 87 -10.45 7.66 6.11
N ILE A 88 -11.52 6.95 5.74
CA ILE A 88 -12.89 7.40 5.97
C ILE A 88 -13.65 6.54 6.99
N GLY A 89 -13.05 5.46 7.44
CA GLY A 89 -13.68 4.60 8.46
C GLY A 89 -12.69 3.60 9.04
N GLY A 90 -13.03 3.08 10.21
CA GLY A 90 -12.21 2.12 10.92
C GLY A 90 -11.08 2.77 11.72
N GLU A 91 -10.37 1.95 12.47
CA GLU A 91 -9.18 2.35 13.21
C GLU A 91 -8.00 1.53 12.70
N ILE A 92 -6.84 2.17 12.56
CA ILE A 92 -5.63 1.49 12.08
C ILE A 92 -5.28 0.34 13.00
N SER A 93 -5.17 -0.85 12.41
CA SER A 93 -4.75 -2.08 13.08
C SER A 93 -3.55 -2.64 12.34
N VAL A 94 -2.58 -3.16 13.06
CA VAL A 94 -1.36 -3.75 12.47
C VAL A 94 -1.61 -5.23 12.28
N ASN A 95 -2.04 -5.63 11.08
CA ASN A 95 -2.47 -7.01 10.80
C ASN A 95 -1.36 -7.87 10.20
N VAL A 96 -0.50 -7.30 9.36
CA VAL A 96 0.52 -8.05 8.61
C VAL A 96 1.93 -7.45 8.75
N HIS A 97 2.04 -6.19 9.16
CA HIS A 97 3.32 -5.51 9.33
C HIS A 97 3.85 -5.65 10.75
N GLU A 98 5.16 -5.38 10.95
CA GLU A 98 5.73 -5.30 12.30
C GLU A 98 5.16 -4.10 13.05
N GLN A 99 5.12 -2.96 12.37
CA GLN A 99 4.57 -1.73 12.94
C GLN A 99 4.16 -0.75 11.85
N VAL A 100 3.37 0.21 12.25
CA VAL A 100 2.86 1.27 11.39
C VAL A 100 3.08 2.58 12.13
N LYS A 101 3.55 3.62 11.42
CA LYS A 101 3.72 4.92 12.06
C LYS A 101 3.56 6.07 11.06
N TRP A 102 3.27 7.24 11.60
CA TRP A 102 3.24 8.48 10.85
C TRP A 102 4.62 9.15 10.93
N VAL A 103 5.13 9.58 9.77
CA VAL A 103 6.44 10.24 9.68
C VAL A 103 6.33 11.50 8.84
N SER A 104 7.18 12.49 9.14
CA SER A 104 7.26 13.74 8.38
C SER A 104 8.07 13.61 7.09
#